data_941adaed2bbc430d86d72c5c0dcf26f3
#
_entry.id   941adaed2bbc430d86d72c5c0dcf26f3
#
_cell.length_a   1.000
_cell.length_b   1.000
_cell.length_c   1.000
_cell.angle_alpha   90.00
_cell.angle_beta   90.00
_cell.angle_gamma   90.00
#
_symmetry.space_group_name_H-M   'P 1'
#
loop_
_entity.id
_entity.type
_entity.pdbx_description
1 polymer ?
#
loop_
_entity_poly.entity_id
_entity_poly.type
_entity_poly.pdbx_seq_one_letter_code
_entity_poly.pdbx_strand_id
1 'polypeptide(L)'
;MPATGDQGKDIMALDRRFLLCGFAYAIAGMGLGIYMAASHNHALFVAHAHMLLLGFVVSFIYALIHKLWLVGAGARVAGFQFYLHQLAALAMAVGLVLLYGGKVPEAVIGPVLGLASLGVLIAVLLMAWIVLRSRD
;
A
#
# COMPACT_ATOMS: atom_id res chain seq x y z
N MET A 1 8.59 -31.19 18.45
CA MET A 1 7.63 -30.07 18.41
C MET A 1 8.24 -28.99 17.55
N PRO A 2 7.77 -28.73 16.36
CA PRO A 2 8.26 -27.60 15.60
C PRO A 2 7.76 -26.30 16.24
N ALA A 3 8.66 -25.34 16.32
CA ALA A 3 8.48 -24.07 16.98
C ALA A 3 7.31 -23.24 16.41
N THR A 4 6.20 -23.22 17.10
CA THR A 4 5.06 -22.34 16.86
C THR A 4 5.38 -20.87 17.15
N GLY A 5 6.59 -20.58 17.64
CA GLY A 5 7.00 -19.23 18.05
C GLY A 5 7.50 -18.33 16.91
N ASP A 6 7.89 -18.89 15.78
CA ASP A 6 8.53 -18.11 14.71
C ASP A 6 7.49 -17.51 13.74
N GLN A 7 6.44 -18.25 13.41
CA GLN A 7 5.37 -17.77 12.52
C GLN A 7 4.58 -16.61 13.12
N GLY A 8 4.35 -16.62 14.43
CA GLY A 8 3.66 -15.53 15.11
C GLY A 8 4.46 -14.22 15.15
N LYS A 9 5.79 -14.33 15.21
CA LYS A 9 6.68 -13.15 15.17
C LYS A 9 6.73 -12.49 13.81
N ASP A 10 6.73 -13.28 12.74
CA ASP A 10 6.76 -12.75 11.38
C ASP A 10 5.44 -12.07 10.99
N ILE A 11 4.31 -12.57 11.45
CA ILE A 11 2.99 -11.97 11.22
C ILE A 11 2.87 -10.67 12.02
N MET A 12 3.31 -10.65 13.26
CA MET A 12 3.38 -9.42 14.08
C MET A 12 4.34 -8.39 13.50
N ALA A 13 5.38 -8.82 12.75
CA ALA A 13 6.26 -7.91 12.04
C ALA A 13 5.57 -7.28 10.82
N LEU A 14 4.70 -8.00 10.13
CA LEU A 14 3.98 -7.50 8.95
C LEU A 14 2.91 -6.46 9.31
N ASP A 15 2.16 -6.65 10.38
CA ASP A 15 1.17 -5.67 10.83
C ASP A 15 1.82 -4.32 11.13
N ARG A 16 2.95 -4.33 11.83
CA ARG A 16 3.74 -3.12 12.11
C ARG A 16 4.33 -2.50 10.84
N ARG A 17 4.82 -3.31 9.90
CA ARG A 17 5.34 -2.82 8.62
C ARG A 17 4.26 -2.12 7.81
N PHE A 18 3.08 -2.71 7.67
CA PHE A 18 1.94 -2.07 7.01
C PHE A 18 1.56 -0.77 7.70
N LEU A 19 1.51 -0.76 9.02
CA LEU A 19 1.15 0.42 9.80
C LEU A 19 2.15 1.57 9.59
N LEU A 20 3.46 1.28 9.66
CA LEU A 20 4.51 2.27 9.46
C LEU A 20 4.56 2.81 8.03
N CYS A 21 4.40 1.94 7.02
CA CYS A 21 4.26 2.38 5.64
C CYS A 21 3.02 3.27 5.46
N GLY A 22 1.90 2.88 6.07
CA GLY A 22 0.68 3.68 6.07
C GLY A 22 0.89 5.08 6.64
N PHE A 23 1.55 5.21 7.78
CA PHE A 23 1.88 6.52 8.35
C PHE A 23 2.83 7.33 7.47
N ALA A 24 3.81 6.69 6.82
CA ALA A 24 4.69 7.39 5.88
C ALA A 24 3.89 8.00 4.72
N TYR A 25 2.96 7.24 4.14
CA TYR A 25 2.05 7.76 3.10
C TYR A 25 1.10 8.84 3.63
N ALA A 26 0.60 8.71 4.86
CA ALA A 26 -0.26 9.72 5.47
C ALA A 26 0.49 11.04 5.62
N ILE A 27 1.72 11.01 6.14
CA ILE A 27 2.56 12.20 6.31
C ILE A 27 2.85 12.83 4.94
N ALA A 28 3.27 12.05 3.95
CA ALA A 28 3.56 12.54 2.61
C ALA A 28 2.31 13.11 1.93
N GLY A 29 1.18 12.40 2.01
CA GLY A 29 -0.09 12.84 1.43
C GLY A 29 -0.63 14.11 2.07
N MET A 30 -0.62 14.20 3.40
CA MET A 30 -1.04 15.41 4.11
C MET A 30 -0.09 16.59 3.81
N GLY A 31 1.22 16.36 3.77
CA GLY A 31 2.21 17.36 3.37
C GLY A 31 1.94 17.89 1.96
N LEU A 32 1.61 17.01 1.02
CA LEU A 32 1.23 17.39 -0.33
C LEU A 32 -0.07 18.22 -0.36
N GLY A 33 -1.04 17.87 0.48
CA GLY A 33 -2.28 18.64 0.65
C GLY A 33 -2.01 20.05 1.18
N ILE A 34 -1.14 20.19 2.18
CA ILE A 34 -0.72 21.50 2.71
C ILE A 34 -0.01 22.34 1.63
N TYR A 35 0.89 21.70 0.88
CA TYR A 35 1.57 22.35 -0.25
C TYR A 35 0.57 22.89 -1.29
N MET A 36 -0.41 22.08 -1.68
CA MET A 36 -1.44 22.48 -2.65
C MET A 36 -2.28 23.65 -2.12
N ALA A 37 -2.64 23.62 -0.84
CA ALA A 37 -3.39 24.71 -0.21
C ALA A 37 -2.57 26.00 -0.17
N ALA A 38 -1.31 25.94 0.21
CA ALA A 38 -0.42 27.10 0.31
C ALA A 38 -0.06 27.72 -1.05
N SER A 39 0.13 26.87 -2.06
CA SER A 39 0.49 27.31 -3.43
C SER A 39 -0.70 27.71 -4.29
N HIS A 40 -1.92 27.45 -3.84
CA HIS A 40 -3.16 27.57 -4.63
C HIS A 40 -3.15 26.75 -5.93
N ASN A 41 -2.25 25.75 -6.02
CA ASN A 41 -2.11 24.87 -7.17
C ASN A 41 -2.53 23.44 -6.78
N HIS A 42 -3.66 23.02 -7.29
CA HIS A 42 -4.28 21.71 -6.99
C HIS A 42 -4.00 20.64 -8.06
N ALA A 43 -2.98 20.83 -8.90
CA ALA A 43 -2.64 19.88 -9.97
C ALA A 43 -2.33 18.46 -9.44
N LEU A 44 -1.77 18.36 -8.23
CA LEU A 44 -1.39 17.09 -7.61
C LEU A 44 -2.52 16.42 -6.79
N PHE A 45 -3.76 16.87 -6.93
CA PHE A 45 -4.91 16.35 -6.18
C PHE A 45 -5.07 14.84 -6.32
N VAL A 46 -4.92 14.31 -7.53
CA VAL A 46 -5.05 12.86 -7.80
C VAL A 46 -3.95 12.07 -7.07
N ALA A 47 -2.71 12.55 -7.10
CA ALA A 47 -1.61 11.93 -6.37
C ALA A 47 -1.84 11.95 -4.86
N HIS A 48 -2.26 13.09 -4.31
CA HIS A 48 -2.63 13.25 -2.91
C HIS A 48 -3.71 12.25 -2.48
N ALA A 49 -4.79 12.13 -3.26
CA ALA A 49 -5.88 11.20 -2.96
C ALA A 49 -5.41 9.74 -2.96
N HIS A 50 -4.59 9.34 -3.93
CA HIS A 50 -4.06 7.96 -4.00
C HIS A 50 -3.06 7.65 -2.87
N MET A 51 -2.21 8.60 -2.48
CA MET A 51 -1.32 8.44 -1.33
C MET A 51 -2.11 8.17 -0.04
N LEU A 52 -3.18 8.92 0.19
CA LEU A 52 -4.01 8.74 1.37
C LEU A 52 -4.87 7.48 1.29
N LEU A 53 -5.44 7.16 0.12
CA LEU A 53 -6.32 5.99 -0.02
C LEU A 53 -5.52 4.69 -0.12
N LEU A 54 -4.67 4.54 -1.13
CA LEU A 54 -3.93 3.30 -1.36
C LEU A 54 -2.73 3.16 -0.42
N GLY A 55 -2.00 4.23 -0.20
CA GLY A 55 -0.83 4.21 0.67
C GLY A 55 -1.20 4.08 2.14
N PHE A 56 -2.05 4.98 2.66
CA PHE A 56 -2.39 4.99 4.08
C PHE A 56 -3.59 4.09 4.41
N VAL A 57 -4.79 4.38 3.90
CA VAL A 57 -6.02 3.70 4.36
C VAL A 57 -5.95 2.20 4.09
N VAL A 58 -5.58 1.77 2.90
CA VAL A 58 -5.49 0.34 2.55
C VAL A 58 -4.39 -0.35 3.35
N SER A 59 -3.21 0.26 3.52
CA SER A 59 -2.15 -0.31 4.36
C SER A 59 -2.58 -0.44 5.82
N PHE A 60 -3.32 0.55 6.34
CA PHE A 60 -3.87 0.50 7.69
C PHE A 60 -4.88 -0.64 7.85
N ILE A 61 -5.76 -0.83 6.87
CA ILE A 61 -6.72 -1.95 6.85
C ILE A 61 -5.95 -3.28 6.83
N TYR A 62 -4.92 -3.42 6.01
CA TYR A 62 -4.10 -4.63 5.98
C TYR A 62 -3.38 -4.88 7.31
N ALA A 63 -2.88 -3.84 7.97
CA ALA A 63 -2.31 -3.96 9.31
C ALA A 63 -3.31 -4.52 10.31
N LEU A 64 -4.55 -4.01 10.29
CA LEU A 64 -5.62 -4.51 11.15
C LEU A 64 -6.00 -5.97 10.82
N ILE A 65 -6.10 -6.33 9.55
CA ILE A 65 -6.39 -7.70 9.11
C ILE A 65 -5.32 -8.66 9.64
N HIS A 66 -4.05 -8.33 9.48
CA HIS A 66 -2.95 -9.15 10.00
C HIS A 66 -3.01 -9.28 11.52
N LYS A 67 -3.35 -8.21 12.21
CA LYS A 67 -3.42 -8.21 13.68
C LYS A 67 -4.59 -9.01 14.23
N LEU A 68 -5.75 -8.92 13.58
CA LEU A 68 -7.00 -9.40 14.18
C LEU A 68 -7.45 -10.77 13.63
N TRP A 69 -7.12 -11.11 12.39
CA TRP A 69 -7.66 -12.30 11.71
C TRP A 69 -6.61 -13.27 11.18
N LEU A 70 -5.38 -12.83 10.92
CA LEU A 70 -4.39 -13.69 10.25
C LEU A 70 -3.41 -14.38 11.22
N VAL A 71 -3.88 -14.82 12.36
CA VAL A 71 -3.06 -15.59 13.30
C VAL A 71 -2.81 -16.98 12.70
N GLY A 72 -1.57 -17.22 12.22
CA GLY A 72 -1.16 -18.52 11.66
C GLY A 72 -1.23 -18.67 10.15
N ALA A 73 -1.53 -17.59 9.39
CA ALA A 73 -1.48 -17.61 7.92
C ALA A 73 -0.05 -17.75 7.39
N GLY A 74 0.11 -18.39 6.21
CA GLY A 74 1.42 -18.64 5.60
C GLY A 74 2.25 -17.38 5.39
N ALA A 75 3.37 -17.25 6.11
CA ALA A 75 4.21 -16.06 6.13
C ALA A 75 4.77 -15.65 4.75
N ARG A 76 5.01 -16.60 3.83
CA ARG A 76 5.55 -16.31 2.50
C ARG A 76 4.58 -15.57 1.61
N VAL A 77 3.31 -16.00 1.57
CA VAL A 77 2.27 -15.36 0.73
C VAL A 77 1.93 -13.98 1.30
N ALA A 78 1.83 -13.87 2.62
CA ALA A 78 1.62 -12.60 3.29
C ALA A 78 2.76 -11.61 3.05
N GLY A 79 4.00 -12.07 3.09
CA GLY A 79 5.18 -11.25 2.75
C GLY A 79 5.17 -10.80 1.28
N PHE A 80 4.86 -11.68 0.35
CA PHE A 80 4.72 -11.34 -1.07
C PHE A 80 3.62 -10.30 -1.28
N GLN A 81 2.46 -10.48 -0.66
CA GLN A 81 1.35 -9.52 -0.73
C GLN A 81 1.75 -8.14 -0.19
N PHE A 82 2.52 -8.09 0.91
CA PHE A 82 3.04 -6.85 1.45
C PHE A 82 3.91 -6.09 0.42
N TYR A 83 4.93 -6.76 -0.13
CA TYR A 83 5.82 -6.11 -1.09
C TYR A 83 5.11 -5.71 -2.38
N LEU A 84 4.23 -6.57 -2.89
CA LEU A 84 3.43 -6.25 -4.07
C LEU A 84 2.59 -5.00 -3.87
N HIS A 85 1.88 -4.91 -2.74
CA HIS A 85 1.08 -3.73 -2.43
C HIS A 85 1.93 -2.48 -2.26
N GLN A 86 3.00 -2.54 -1.48
CA GLN A 86 3.83 -1.37 -1.20
C GLN A 86 4.55 -0.85 -2.45
N LEU A 87 5.10 -1.75 -3.28
CA LEU A 87 5.73 -1.35 -4.53
C LEU A 87 4.72 -0.77 -5.53
N ALA A 88 3.55 -1.37 -5.66
CA ALA A 88 2.50 -0.88 -6.53
C ALA A 88 1.95 0.49 -6.06
N ALA A 89 1.70 0.66 -4.75
CA ALA A 89 1.25 1.92 -4.18
C ALA A 89 2.31 3.02 -4.33
N LEU A 90 3.59 2.71 -4.14
CA LEU A 90 4.69 3.64 -4.35
C LEU A 90 4.81 4.06 -5.81
N ALA A 91 4.78 3.10 -6.74
CA ALA A 91 4.82 3.37 -8.18
C ALA A 91 3.63 4.23 -8.62
N MET A 92 2.43 3.98 -8.06
CA MET A 92 1.24 4.80 -8.29
C MET A 92 1.45 6.22 -7.78
N ALA A 93 1.88 6.39 -6.53
CA ALA A 93 2.07 7.70 -5.92
C ALA A 93 3.11 8.54 -6.69
N VAL A 94 4.28 7.98 -6.96
CA VAL A 94 5.35 8.66 -7.70
C VAL A 94 4.94 8.94 -9.15
N GLY A 95 4.34 7.96 -9.82
CA GLY A 95 3.88 8.10 -11.20
C GLY A 95 2.84 9.19 -11.36
N LEU A 96 1.89 9.30 -10.44
CA LEU A 96 0.87 10.36 -10.46
C LEU A 96 1.45 11.74 -10.17
N VAL A 97 2.44 11.84 -9.27
CA VAL A 97 3.17 13.11 -9.05
C VAL A 97 3.92 13.55 -10.30
N LEU A 98 4.58 12.62 -10.98
CA LEU A 98 5.32 12.91 -12.23
C LEU A 98 4.37 13.32 -13.37
N LEU A 99 3.25 12.63 -13.51
CA LEU A 99 2.24 12.91 -14.53
C LEU A 99 1.59 14.28 -14.32
N TYR A 100 0.94 14.46 -13.16
CA TYR A 100 0.19 15.68 -12.86
C TYR A 100 1.09 16.88 -12.51
N GLY A 101 2.33 16.63 -12.13
CA GLY A 101 3.36 17.66 -11.99
C GLY A 101 3.97 18.10 -13.32
N GLY A 102 3.53 17.54 -14.45
CA GLY A 102 4.01 17.89 -15.78
C GLY A 102 5.47 17.54 -16.05
N LYS A 103 6.02 16.55 -15.32
CA LYS A 103 7.43 16.13 -15.45
C LYS A 103 7.63 15.03 -16.48
N VAL A 104 6.63 14.16 -16.65
CA VAL A 104 6.67 13.01 -17.57
C VAL A 104 5.34 12.95 -18.33
N PRO A 105 5.36 12.80 -19.67
CA PRO A 105 4.14 12.71 -20.46
C PRO A 105 3.42 11.37 -20.19
N GLU A 106 2.10 11.39 -20.33
CA GLU A 106 1.23 10.23 -20.10
C GLU A 106 1.64 9.01 -20.95
N ALA A 107 2.08 9.22 -22.18
CA ALA A 107 2.53 8.14 -23.06
C ALA A 107 3.70 7.32 -22.46
N VAL A 108 4.51 7.93 -21.61
CA VAL A 108 5.66 7.27 -20.95
C VAL A 108 5.26 6.68 -19.61
N ILE A 109 4.54 7.44 -18.77
CA ILE A 109 4.21 7.00 -17.41
C ILE A 109 2.94 6.14 -17.34
N GLY A 110 2.05 6.25 -18.33
CA GLY A 110 0.77 5.52 -18.37
C GLY A 110 0.92 4.00 -18.22
N PRO A 111 1.82 3.33 -18.95
CA PRO A 111 2.06 1.89 -18.77
C PRO A 111 2.49 1.52 -17.34
N VAL A 112 3.31 2.35 -16.69
CA VAL A 112 3.75 2.15 -15.29
C VAL A 112 2.56 2.27 -14.35
N LEU A 113 1.72 3.28 -14.53
CA LEU A 113 0.49 3.45 -13.74
C LEU A 113 -0.50 2.29 -13.96
N GLY A 114 -0.61 1.80 -15.19
CA GLY A 114 -1.41 0.62 -15.51
C GLY A 114 -0.92 -0.64 -14.77
N LEU A 115 0.38 -0.90 -14.80
CA LEU A 115 0.98 -2.01 -14.06
C LEU A 115 0.83 -1.85 -12.54
N ALA A 116 1.00 -0.64 -12.03
CA ALA A 116 0.79 -0.34 -10.62
C ALA A 116 -0.67 -0.60 -10.21
N SER A 117 -1.64 -0.22 -11.03
CA SER A 117 -3.07 -0.49 -10.79
C SER A 117 -3.36 -2.00 -10.73
N LEU A 118 -2.81 -2.78 -11.67
CA LEU A 118 -2.91 -4.23 -11.65
C LEU A 118 -2.25 -4.83 -10.42
N GLY A 119 -1.08 -4.31 -10.02
CA GLY A 119 -0.38 -4.74 -8.81
C GLY A 119 -1.22 -4.53 -7.55
N VAL A 120 -1.85 -3.37 -7.40
CA VAL A 120 -2.77 -3.08 -6.29
C VAL A 120 -3.97 -4.04 -6.31
N LEU A 121 -4.58 -4.26 -7.47
CA LEU A 121 -5.70 -5.19 -7.61
C LEU A 121 -5.31 -6.61 -7.20
N ILE A 122 -4.18 -7.11 -7.69
CA ILE A 122 -3.68 -8.44 -7.33
C ILE A 122 -3.40 -8.51 -5.83
N ALA A 123 -2.83 -7.46 -5.22
CA ALA A 123 -2.58 -7.42 -3.79
C ALA A 123 -3.87 -7.52 -2.96
N VAL A 124 -4.96 -6.87 -3.40
CA VAL A 124 -6.30 -6.98 -2.77
C VAL A 124 -6.85 -8.39 -2.91
N LEU A 125 -6.76 -8.98 -4.10
CA LEU A 125 -7.21 -10.37 -4.34
C LEU A 125 -6.43 -11.38 -3.51
N LEU A 126 -5.12 -11.19 -3.39
CA LEU A 126 -4.28 -12.04 -2.51
C LEU A 126 -4.67 -11.89 -1.05
N MET A 127 -4.93 -10.67 -0.58
CA MET A 127 -5.37 -10.47 0.80
C MET A 127 -6.71 -11.14 1.06
N ALA A 128 -7.68 -11.00 0.15
CA ALA A 128 -8.96 -11.68 0.25
C ALA A 128 -8.79 -13.20 0.28
N TRP A 129 -7.91 -13.75 -0.57
CA TRP A 129 -7.60 -15.16 -0.59
C TRP A 129 -6.96 -15.65 0.72
N ILE A 130 -6.00 -14.89 1.28
CA ILE A 130 -5.36 -15.19 2.56
C ILE A 130 -6.41 -15.23 3.68
N VAL A 131 -7.31 -14.24 3.74
CA VAL A 131 -8.39 -14.20 4.73
C VAL A 131 -9.34 -15.40 4.59
N LEU A 132 -9.72 -15.76 3.35
CA LEU A 132 -10.57 -16.93 3.10
C LEU A 132 -9.92 -18.25 3.49
N ARG A 133 -8.59 -18.33 3.44
CA ARG A 133 -7.82 -19.52 3.81
C ARG A 133 -7.45 -19.58 5.29
N SER A 134 -7.42 -18.44 5.98
CA SER A 134 -7.28 -18.41 7.44
C SER A 134 -8.60 -18.88 8.04
N ARG A 135 -8.64 -20.12 8.48
CA ARG A 135 -9.77 -20.65 9.26
C ARG A 135 -9.51 -20.39 10.74
N ASP A 136 -10.57 -20.05 11.44
CA ASP A 136 -10.62 -19.89 12.90
C ASP A 136 -10.11 -21.13 13.64
#